data_99a8d79331b91db2bd3762788813cfb2
#
_entry.id   99a8d79331b91db2bd3762788813cfb2
#
_cell.length_a   1.000
_cell.length_b   1.000
_cell.length_c   1.000
_cell.angle_alpha   90.00
_cell.angle_beta   90.00
_cell.angle_gamma   90.00
#
_symmetry.space_group_name_H-M   'P 1'
#
loop_
_entity.id
_entity.type
_entity.pdbx_description
1 polymer ?
#
loop_
_entity_poly.entity_id
_entity_poly.type
_entity_poly.pdbx_seq_one_letter_code
_entity_poly.pdbx_strand_id
1 'polypeptide(L)'
;MLKTRIAVFVSGGGTNFEALINAQENGKIPHGEIVLMVSSSKTAYALKRAENHGIKSVVCSKKELGSQERFEEEILKNLEENNIQLIVLAGFMSILSKEFTKKYENRIINIHPSLIPSFCGEGFYGLHVHEAALKKGVKVTGATVHIVNEIPDGGPIIMQKAVYIEENDTPEILQKRVMEQAEWKILPESVELMCSGKVKIENGRTYCNE
;
A
#
# COMPACT_ATOMS: atom_id res chain seq x y z
N MET A 1 -10.44 -13.49 19.26
CA MET A 1 -11.16 -12.59 18.32
C MET A 1 -10.84 -13.04 16.90
N LEU A 2 -11.79 -13.00 15.95
CA LEU A 2 -11.49 -13.30 14.56
C LEU A 2 -10.61 -12.18 14.00
N LYS A 3 -9.52 -12.55 13.32
CA LYS A 3 -8.60 -11.59 12.70
C LYS A 3 -9.20 -11.04 11.40
N THR A 4 -8.95 -9.77 11.12
CA THR A 4 -9.26 -9.12 9.84
C THR A 4 -8.44 -9.77 8.72
N ARG A 5 -9.09 -10.28 7.69
CA ARG A 5 -8.42 -10.93 6.55
C ARG A 5 -7.95 -9.91 5.54
N ILE A 6 -6.66 -9.91 5.27
CA ILE A 6 -5.96 -8.88 4.49
C ILE A 6 -5.50 -9.45 3.15
N ALA A 7 -5.74 -8.69 2.07
CA ALA A 7 -5.07 -8.88 0.80
C ALA A 7 -4.05 -7.76 0.58
N VAL A 8 -2.83 -8.12 0.17
CA VAL A 8 -1.79 -7.15 -0.19
C VAL A 8 -1.58 -7.15 -1.70
N PHE A 9 -1.68 -5.97 -2.34
CA PHE A 9 -1.54 -5.81 -3.78
C PHE A 9 -0.16 -5.24 -4.10
N VAL A 10 0.54 -5.89 -5.05
CA VAL A 10 1.93 -5.57 -5.39
C VAL A 10 2.15 -5.66 -6.89
N SER A 11 3.02 -4.84 -7.47
CA SER A 11 3.39 -4.92 -8.89
C SER A 11 4.86 -5.31 -9.13
N GLY A 12 5.71 -5.23 -8.11
CA GLY A 12 7.16 -5.36 -8.27
C GLY A 12 7.88 -6.12 -7.16
N GLY A 13 8.90 -5.51 -6.58
CA GLY A 13 9.81 -6.11 -5.60
C GLY A 13 9.16 -6.58 -4.29
N GLY A 14 8.09 -5.91 -3.83
CA GLY A 14 7.33 -6.29 -2.64
C GLY A 14 8.05 -6.04 -1.32
N THR A 15 8.86 -5.00 -1.21
CA THR A 15 9.58 -4.67 0.03
C THR A 15 8.62 -4.27 1.16
N ASN A 16 7.57 -3.54 0.85
CA ASN A 16 6.51 -3.21 1.80
C ASN A 16 5.66 -4.44 2.18
N PHE A 17 5.43 -5.36 1.24
CA PHE A 17 4.79 -6.64 1.53
C PHE A 17 5.61 -7.47 2.51
N GLU A 18 6.93 -7.56 2.31
CA GLU A 18 7.84 -8.22 3.26
C GLU A 18 7.82 -7.56 4.64
N ALA A 19 7.80 -6.23 4.69
CA ALA A 19 7.70 -5.51 5.97
C ALA A 19 6.40 -5.84 6.72
N LEU A 20 5.29 -6.00 6.00
CA LEU A 20 4.01 -6.41 6.58
C LEU A 20 4.06 -7.86 7.11
N ILE A 21 4.64 -8.80 6.33
CA ILE A 21 4.82 -10.19 6.77
C ILE A 21 5.64 -10.25 8.04
N ASN A 22 6.81 -9.60 8.05
CA ASN A 22 7.68 -9.54 9.23
C ASN A 22 6.96 -8.92 10.44
N ALA A 23 6.15 -7.90 10.22
CA ALA A 23 5.37 -7.28 11.29
C ALA A 23 4.31 -8.24 11.86
N GLN A 24 3.63 -8.99 11.00
CA GLN A 24 2.65 -10.00 11.40
C GLN A 24 3.32 -11.13 12.19
N GLU A 25 4.45 -11.68 11.70
CA GLU A 25 5.20 -12.75 12.36
C GLU A 25 5.74 -12.32 13.73
N ASN A 26 6.12 -11.05 13.85
CA ASN A 26 6.59 -10.45 15.11
C ASN A 26 5.45 -9.96 16.03
N GLY A 27 4.18 -10.30 15.72
CA GLY A 27 3.03 -9.97 16.55
C GLY A 27 2.65 -8.49 16.59
N LYS A 28 3.12 -7.69 15.62
CA LYS A 28 2.78 -6.25 15.53
C LYS A 28 1.44 -5.99 14.83
N ILE A 29 0.82 -7.02 14.24
CA ILE A 29 -0.50 -6.95 13.61
C ILE A 29 -1.39 -8.05 14.23
N PRO A 30 -1.68 -7.98 15.54
CA PRO A 30 -2.42 -9.03 16.24
C PRO A 30 -3.86 -9.18 15.79
N HIS A 31 -4.49 -8.11 15.26
CA HIS A 31 -5.88 -8.11 14.80
C HIS A 31 -6.04 -8.38 13.30
N GLY A 32 -4.93 -8.49 12.54
CA GLY A 32 -4.94 -8.77 11.11
C GLY A 32 -4.25 -10.09 10.75
N GLU A 33 -4.58 -10.62 9.57
CA GLU A 33 -3.93 -11.79 8.97
C GLU A 33 -3.82 -11.60 7.45
N ILE A 34 -2.59 -11.61 6.94
CA ILE A 34 -2.35 -11.55 5.50
C ILE A 34 -2.59 -12.95 4.92
N VAL A 35 -3.64 -13.07 4.12
CA VAL A 35 -4.09 -14.36 3.58
C VAL A 35 -3.98 -14.46 2.06
N LEU A 36 -3.83 -13.33 1.38
CA LEU A 36 -3.75 -13.26 -0.07
C LEU A 36 -2.76 -12.17 -0.50
N MET A 37 -1.96 -12.48 -1.50
CA MET A 37 -1.20 -11.49 -2.26
C MET A 37 -1.71 -11.47 -3.71
N VAL A 38 -2.05 -10.27 -4.21
CA VAL A 38 -2.46 -10.05 -5.59
C VAL A 38 -1.33 -9.33 -6.33
N SER A 39 -0.81 -9.93 -7.38
CA SER A 39 0.21 -9.31 -8.23
C SER A 39 -0.37 -8.89 -9.57
N SER A 40 -0.07 -7.67 -10.01
CA SER A 40 -0.39 -7.22 -11.38
C SER A 40 0.60 -7.71 -12.43
N SER A 41 1.68 -8.40 -12.02
CA SER A 41 2.75 -8.86 -12.91
C SER A 41 3.21 -10.27 -12.55
N LYS A 42 3.38 -11.12 -13.58
CA LYS A 42 3.97 -12.47 -13.42
C LYS A 42 5.44 -12.46 -13.01
N THR A 43 6.13 -11.36 -13.28
CA THR A 43 7.57 -11.22 -13.00
C THR A 43 7.85 -10.51 -11.68
N ALA A 44 6.82 -10.21 -10.91
CA ALA A 44 6.97 -9.54 -9.62
C ALA A 44 7.74 -10.45 -8.63
N TYR A 45 8.83 -9.95 -8.06
CA TYR A 45 9.58 -10.69 -7.05
C TYR A 45 8.75 -10.94 -5.78
N ALA A 46 7.71 -10.16 -5.57
CA ALA A 46 6.73 -10.37 -4.50
C ALA A 46 6.10 -11.78 -4.52
N LEU A 47 5.97 -12.42 -5.70
CA LEU A 47 5.49 -13.81 -5.82
C LEU A 47 6.41 -14.77 -5.08
N LYS A 48 7.74 -14.58 -5.20
CA LYS A 48 8.73 -15.40 -4.50
C LYS A 48 8.67 -15.18 -2.98
N ARG A 49 8.39 -13.94 -2.55
CA ARG A 49 8.18 -13.64 -1.12
C ARG A 49 6.94 -14.36 -0.60
N ALA A 50 5.82 -14.29 -1.32
CA ALA A 50 4.59 -15.00 -0.94
C ALA A 50 4.83 -16.52 -0.82
N GLU A 51 5.53 -17.14 -1.78
CA GLU A 51 5.89 -18.55 -1.75
C GLU A 51 6.74 -18.89 -0.52
N ASN A 52 7.76 -18.09 -0.22
CA ASN A 52 8.68 -18.32 0.90
C ASN A 52 7.95 -18.30 2.27
N HIS A 53 6.88 -17.53 2.38
CA HIS A 53 6.07 -17.40 3.62
C HIS A 53 4.75 -18.19 3.58
N GLY A 54 4.54 -19.03 2.55
CA GLY A 54 3.33 -19.85 2.42
C GLY A 54 2.04 -19.04 2.25
N ILE A 55 2.14 -17.80 1.78
CA ILE A 55 0.98 -16.93 1.53
C ILE A 55 0.43 -17.21 0.13
N LYS A 56 -0.89 -17.47 0.04
CA LYS A 56 -1.55 -17.64 -1.26
C LYS A 56 -1.33 -16.41 -2.14
N SER A 57 -0.93 -16.63 -3.39
CA SER A 57 -0.74 -15.55 -4.35
C SER A 57 -1.50 -15.81 -5.65
N VAL A 58 -1.99 -14.73 -6.26
CA VAL A 58 -2.65 -14.73 -7.57
C VAL A 58 -2.06 -13.65 -8.45
N VAL A 59 -2.01 -13.91 -9.75
CA VAL A 59 -1.60 -12.92 -10.74
C VAL A 59 -2.80 -12.45 -11.51
N CYS A 60 -3.14 -11.16 -11.37
CA CYS A 60 -4.18 -10.50 -12.13
C CYS A 60 -3.51 -9.39 -12.98
N SER A 61 -3.28 -9.68 -14.25
CA SER A 61 -2.62 -8.74 -15.17
C SER A 61 -3.65 -8.13 -16.11
N LYS A 62 -3.85 -6.81 -16.02
CA LYS A 62 -4.75 -6.08 -16.94
C LYS A 62 -4.37 -6.30 -18.40
N LYS A 63 -3.07 -6.37 -18.71
CA LYS A 63 -2.57 -6.62 -20.07
C LYS A 63 -3.04 -7.98 -20.61
N GLU A 64 -3.09 -9.01 -19.76
CA GLU A 64 -3.49 -10.37 -20.19
C GLU A 64 -5.00 -10.55 -20.20
N LEU A 65 -5.70 -9.93 -19.26
CA LEU A 65 -7.15 -10.00 -19.15
C LEU A 65 -7.87 -9.09 -20.17
N GLY A 66 -7.14 -8.12 -20.77
CA GLY A 66 -7.55 -7.35 -21.93
C GLY A 66 -8.44 -6.15 -21.64
N SER A 67 -9.11 -6.07 -20.49
CA SER A 67 -9.92 -4.92 -20.09
C SER A 67 -9.84 -4.62 -18.60
N GLN A 68 -10.26 -3.42 -18.20
CA GLN A 68 -10.35 -3.02 -16.79
C GLN A 68 -11.40 -3.86 -16.05
N GLU A 69 -12.53 -4.10 -16.68
CA GLU A 69 -13.64 -4.85 -16.11
C GLU A 69 -13.21 -6.27 -15.77
N ARG A 70 -12.64 -7.02 -16.73
CA ARG A 70 -12.17 -8.39 -16.51
C ARG A 70 -11.05 -8.46 -15.47
N PHE A 71 -10.18 -7.46 -15.47
CA PHE A 71 -9.11 -7.35 -14.49
C PHE A 71 -9.66 -7.21 -13.07
N GLU A 72 -10.64 -6.34 -12.88
CA GLU A 72 -11.26 -6.11 -11.57
C GLU A 72 -12.21 -7.25 -11.17
N GLU A 73 -12.93 -7.85 -12.12
CA GLU A 73 -13.74 -9.04 -11.86
C GLU A 73 -12.90 -10.21 -11.32
N GLU A 74 -11.73 -10.47 -11.93
CA GLU A 74 -10.84 -11.53 -11.46
C GLU A 74 -10.28 -11.22 -10.07
N ILE A 75 -9.92 -9.96 -9.80
CA ILE A 75 -9.51 -9.54 -8.46
C ILE A 75 -10.66 -9.73 -7.47
N LEU A 76 -11.85 -9.21 -7.76
CA LEU A 76 -13.01 -9.30 -6.87
C LEU A 76 -13.38 -10.74 -6.53
N LYS A 77 -13.35 -11.63 -7.50
CA LYS A 77 -13.57 -13.07 -7.30
C LYS A 77 -12.59 -13.64 -6.26
N ASN A 78 -11.29 -13.36 -6.44
CA ASN A 78 -10.28 -13.83 -5.50
C ASN A 78 -10.43 -13.22 -4.10
N LEU A 79 -10.84 -11.95 -3.99
CA LEU A 79 -11.13 -11.30 -2.71
C LEU A 79 -12.31 -11.94 -1.99
N GLU A 80 -13.38 -12.23 -2.71
CA GLU A 80 -14.59 -12.89 -2.18
C GLU A 80 -14.30 -14.31 -1.74
N GLU A 81 -13.65 -15.14 -2.56
CA GLU A 81 -13.26 -16.51 -2.23
C GLU A 81 -12.38 -16.60 -0.96
N ASN A 82 -11.58 -15.57 -0.69
CA ASN A 82 -10.71 -15.52 0.49
C ASN A 82 -11.29 -14.67 1.63
N ASN A 83 -12.55 -14.21 1.53
CA ASN A 83 -13.24 -13.40 2.54
C ASN A 83 -12.43 -12.17 2.97
N ILE A 84 -11.87 -11.43 2.01
CA ILE A 84 -11.00 -10.27 2.28
C ILE A 84 -11.80 -9.09 2.83
N GLN A 85 -11.32 -8.53 3.92
CA GLN A 85 -11.95 -7.40 4.63
C GLN A 85 -11.16 -6.10 4.47
N LEU A 86 -9.83 -6.17 4.33
CA LEU A 86 -8.95 -5.03 4.14
C LEU A 86 -8.02 -5.28 2.95
N ILE A 87 -7.85 -4.29 2.09
CA ILE A 87 -6.91 -4.30 0.97
C ILE A 87 -5.79 -3.31 1.28
N VAL A 88 -4.54 -3.74 1.08
CA VAL A 88 -3.36 -2.89 1.23
C VAL A 88 -2.64 -2.79 -0.11
N LEU A 89 -2.56 -1.59 -0.67
CA LEU A 89 -1.76 -1.32 -1.86
C LEU A 89 -0.32 -1.04 -1.43
N ALA A 90 0.60 -1.90 -1.84
CA ALA A 90 2.02 -1.86 -1.46
C ALA A 90 2.91 -1.82 -2.71
N GLY A 91 2.91 -0.69 -3.40
CA GLY A 91 3.56 -0.55 -4.71
C GLY A 91 2.76 -1.24 -5.82
N PHE A 92 1.46 -1.02 -5.84
CA PHE A 92 0.54 -1.52 -6.87
C PHE A 92 0.35 -0.44 -7.93
N MET A 93 0.77 -0.73 -9.18
CA MET A 93 0.83 0.25 -10.26
C MET A 93 -0.42 0.34 -11.12
N SER A 94 -1.39 -0.57 -10.93
CA SER A 94 -2.66 -0.52 -11.67
C SER A 94 -3.66 0.38 -10.96
N ILE A 95 -4.26 1.29 -11.71
CA ILE A 95 -5.34 2.15 -11.17
C ILE A 95 -6.60 1.30 -11.05
N LEU A 96 -7.24 1.39 -9.90
CA LEU A 96 -8.54 0.77 -9.61
C LEU A 96 -9.66 1.74 -10.01
N SER A 97 -10.76 1.19 -10.55
CA SER A 97 -11.91 2.00 -10.95
C SER A 97 -12.65 2.59 -9.74
N LYS A 98 -13.49 3.57 -10.00
CA LYS A 98 -14.41 4.14 -9.01
C LYS A 98 -15.36 3.09 -8.43
N GLU A 99 -15.86 2.20 -9.28
CA GLU A 99 -16.75 1.10 -8.91
C GLU A 99 -16.06 0.14 -7.94
N PHE A 100 -14.80 -0.21 -8.22
CA PHE A 100 -13.99 -1.05 -7.34
C PHE A 100 -13.74 -0.37 -5.99
N THR A 101 -13.28 0.88 -5.99
CA THR A 101 -12.99 1.62 -4.74
C THR A 101 -14.24 1.82 -3.91
N LYS A 102 -15.40 2.04 -4.52
CA LYS A 102 -16.69 2.15 -3.83
C LYS A 102 -17.14 0.83 -3.19
N LYS A 103 -16.90 -0.33 -3.84
CA LYS A 103 -17.23 -1.66 -3.26
C LYS A 103 -16.43 -1.93 -1.99
N TYR A 104 -15.22 -1.41 -1.89
CA TYR A 104 -14.35 -1.51 -0.72
C TYR A 104 -14.12 -0.15 -0.04
N GLU A 105 -15.16 0.70 -0.04
CA GLU A 105 -15.10 2.02 0.58
C GLU A 105 -14.57 1.94 2.02
N ASN A 106 -13.59 2.79 2.34
CA ASN A 106 -12.89 2.82 3.63
C ASN A 106 -12.16 1.52 4.03
N ARG A 107 -11.97 0.59 3.08
CA ARG A 107 -11.30 -0.70 3.30
C ARG A 107 -10.13 -0.94 2.34
N ILE A 108 -9.65 0.10 1.70
CA ILE A 108 -8.42 0.08 0.91
C ILE A 108 -7.50 1.14 1.46
N ILE A 109 -6.28 0.78 1.79
CA ILE A 109 -5.22 1.72 2.16
C ILE A 109 -4.05 1.61 1.21
N ASN A 110 -3.33 2.72 1.02
CA ASN A 110 -2.14 2.79 0.18
C ASN A 110 -0.98 3.40 0.95
N ILE A 111 0.23 2.94 0.68
CA ILE A 111 1.48 3.59 1.07
C ILE A 111 2.04 4.37 -0.11
N HIS A 112 2.24 5.67 0.08
CA HIS A 112 2.84 6.55 -0.91
C HIS A 112 4.16 7.14 -0.39
N PRO A 113 5.25 7.13 -1.19
CA PRO A 113 6.60 7.49 -0.72
C PRO A 113 6.87 9.00 -0.70
N SER A 114 5.88 9.80 -0.29
CA SER A 114 6.02 11.24 -0.04
C SER A 114 5.12 11.71 1.11
N LEU A 115 5.29 12.95 1.52
CA LEU A 115 4.35 13.64 2.43
C LEU A 115 3.25 14.31 1.59
N ILE A 116 2.14 13.60 1.37
CA ILE A 116 0.96 14.14 0.67
C ILE A 116 0.53 15.47 1.34
N PRO A 117 0.24 16.53 0.57
CA PRO A 117 -0.04 16.58 -0.86
C PRO A 117 1.16 16.84 -1.79
N SER A 118 2.39 16.76 -1.31
CA SER A 118 3.59 16.97 -2.13
C SER A 118 3.97 15.70 -2.90
N PHE A 119 4.37 15.83 -4.17
CA PHE A 119 4.87 14.75 -5.02
C PHE A 119 3.96 13.52 -5.04
N CYS A 120 2.66 13.72 -5.25
CA CYS A 120 1.64 12.68 -5.29
C CYS A 120 0.68 12.88 -6.48
N GLY A 121 -0.21 11.92 -6.71
CA GLY A 121 -1.15 11.92 -7.83
C GLY A 121 -0.55 11.34 -9.11
N GLU A 122 -1.16 11.66 -10.25
CA GLU A 122 -0.80 11.09 -11.54
C GLU A 122 0.66 11.36 -11.90
N GLY A 123 1.39 10.29 -12.28
CA GLY A 123 2.81 10.36 -12.66
C GLY A 123 3.80 10.25 -11.50
N PHE A 124 3.36 10.34 -10.24
CA PHE A 124 4.21 10.19 -9.07
C PHE A 124 4.17 8.77 -8.50
N TYR A 125 5.13 7.93 -8.89
CA TYR A 125 5.27 6.56 -8.38
C TYR A 125 6.73 6.11 -8.37
N GLY A 126 7.05 5.14 -7.52
CA GLY A 126 8.37 4.53 -7.46
C GLY A 126 9.50 5.55 -7.32
N LEU A 127 10.52 5.45 -8.17
CA LEU A 127 11.71 6.31 -8.10
C LEU A 127 11.42 7.77 -8.49
N HIS A 128 10.41 8.00 -9.36
CA HIS A 128 10.06 9.35 -9.84
C HIS A 128 9.68 10.32 -8.73
N VAL A 129 9.12 9.81 -7.63
CA VAL A 129 8.79 10.63 -6.44
C VAL A 129 10.05 11.21 -5.83
N HIS A 130 11.09 10.40 -5.68
CA HIS A 130 12.37 10.78 -5.08
C HIS A 130 13.17 11.69 -6.01
N GLU A 131 13.17 11.40 -7.31
CA GLU A 131 13.75 12.28 -8.35
C GLU A 131 13.14 13.68 -8.30
N ALA A 132 11.80 13.75 -8.21
CA ALA A 132 11.08 15.03 -8.15
C ALA A 132 11.41 15.81 -6.86
N ALA A 133 11.47 15.12 -5.71
CA ALA A 133 11.82 15.73 -4.43
C ALA A 133 13.23 16.32 -4.46
N LEU A 134 14.22 15.57 -4.94
CA LEU A 134 15.60 16.03 -5.09
C LEU A 134 15.71 17.18 -6.09
N LYS A 135 15.08 17.06 -7.25
CA LYS A 135 15.05 18.12 -8.29
C LYS A 135 14.43 19.41 -7.76
N LYS A 136 13.39 19.33 -6.93
CA LYS A 136 12.76 20.50 -6.30
C LYS A 136 13.63 21.13 -5.22
N GLY A 137 14.55 20.37 -4.62
CA GLY A 137 15.45 20.83 -3.57
C GLY A 137 14.78 20.93 -2.19
N VAL A 138 13.72 20.18 -1.95
CA VAL A 138 13.09 20.11 -0.61
C VAL A 138 14.07 19.48 0.38
N LYS A 139 13.97 19.85 1.64
CA LYS A 139 14.87 19.35 2.70
C LYS A 139 14.25 18.20 3.49
N VAL A 140 12.95 18.02 3.36
CA VAL A 140 12.17 16.98 4.04
C VAL A 140 11.23 16.33 3.03
N THR A 141 11.20 15.01 3.05
CA THR A 141 10.23 14.14 2.38
C THR A 141 9.68 13.13 3.38
N GLY A 142 9.16 12.00 2.96
CA GLY A 142 8.69 10.96 3.87
C GLY A 142 7.77 9.97 3.19
N ALA A 143 6.86 9.41 3.97
CA ALA A 143 5.83 8.52 3.46
C ALA A 143 4.47 8.84 4.09
N THR A 144 3.41 8.48 3.36
CA THR A 144 2.01 8.65 3.77
C THR A 144 1.26 7.35 3.60
N VAL A 145 0.55 6.91 4.63
CA VAL A 145 -0.52 5.90 4.52
C VAL A 145 -1.85 6.63 4.50
N HIS A 146 -2.68 6.33 3.52
CA HIS A 146 -3.99 6.96 3.36
C HIS A 146 -5.05 5.95 2.92
N ILE A 147 -6.31 6.28 3.15
CA ILE A 147 -7.46 5.56 2.58
C ILE A 147 -7.48 5.84 1.07
N VAL A 148 -7.77 4.82 0.28
CA VAL A 148 -7.91 4.97 -1.18
C VAL A 148 -9.35 5.32 -1.52
N ASN A 149 -9.51 6.32 -2.36
CA ASN A 149 -10.76 6.71 -3.00
C ASN A 149 -10.59 6.82 -4.52
N GLU A 150 -11.54 7.45 -5.20
CA GLU A 150 -11.52 7.63 -6.65
C GLU A 150 -10.46 8.64 -7.17
N ILE A 151 -9.86 9.42 -6.25
CA ILE A 151 -8.83 10.42 -6.59
C ILE A 151 -7.47 9.82 -6.25
N PRO A 152 -6.55 9.68 -7.22
CA PRO A 152 -5.20 9.18 -6.94
C PRO A 152 -4.54 9.97 -5.81
N ASP A 153 -4.10 9.26 -4.77
CA ASP A 153 -3.49 9.78 -3.54
C ASP A 153 -4.32 10.86 -2.80
N GLY A 154 -5.63 10.95 -3.10
CA GLY A 154 -6.50 12.03 -2.59
C GLY A 154 -7.37 11.67 -1.38
N GLY A 155 -7.27 10.45 -0.87
CA GLY A 155 -8.09 10.01 0.26
C GLY A 155 -7.57 10.44 1.63
N PRO A 156 -8.37 10.23 2.70
CA PRO A 156 -8.02 10.62 4.07
C PRO A 156 -6.70 9.99 4.54
N ILE A 157 -5.82 10.79 5.12
CA ILE A 157 -4.50 10.36 5.59
C ILE A 157 -4.64 9.69 6.95
N ILE A 158 -4.11 8.46 7.09
CA ILE A 158 -4.05 7.72 8.35
C ILE A 158 -2.79 8.12 9.13
N MET A 159 -1.64 8.07 8.46
CA MET A 159 -0.35 8.32 9.10
C MET A 159 0.67 8.89 8.11
N GLN A 160 1.52 9.76 8.63
CA GLN A 160 2.66 10.30 7.88
C GLN A 160 3.92 10.25 8.72
N LYS A 161 5.06 10.03 8.06
CA LYS A 161 6.36 10.08 8.71
C LYS A 161 7.38 10.82 7.84
N ALA A 162 7.95 11.86 8.42
CA ALA A 162 8.96 12.68 7.77
C ALA A 162 10.34 11.98 7.73
N VAL A 163 11.08 12.23 6.67
CA VAL A 163 12.47 11.81 6.46
C VAL A 163 13.27 12.99 5.90
N TYR A 164 14.43 13.26 6.47
CA TYR A 164 15.31 14.31 5.99
C TYR A 164 16.08 13.86 4.75
N ILE A 165 16.26 14.80 3.81
CA ILE A 165 17.08 14.61 2.62
C ILE A 165 18.51 15.07 2.95
N GLU A 166 19.49 14.27 2.59
CA GLU A 166 20.90 14.54 2.78
C GLU A 166 21.54 15.10 1.51
N GLU A 167 22.65 15.82 1.66
CA GLU A 167 23.25 16.63 0.59
C GLU A 167 23.69 15.79 -0.63
N ASN A 168 24.09 14.54 -0.41
CA ASN A 168 24.60 13.63 -1.44
C ASN A 168 23.59 12.52 -1.83
N ASP A 169 22.31 12.71 -1.54
CA ASP A 169 21.31 11.72 -1.88
C ASP A 169 21.14 11.57 -3.40
N THR A 170 21.21 10.31 -3.85
CA THR A 170 20.64 9.94 -5.14
C THR A 170 19.18 9.51 -4.94
N PRO A 171 18.36 9.43 -6.00
CA PRO A 171 16.99 8.93 -5.89
C PRO A 171 16.90 7.56 -5.20
N GLU A 172 17.84 6.65 -5.50
CA GLU A 172 17.87 5.30 -4.94
C GLU A 172 18.25 5.31 -3.45
N ILE A 173 19.21 6.16 -3.04
CA ILE A 173 19.61 6.31 -1.63
C ILE A 173 18.43 6.87 -0.84
N LEU A 174 17.79 7.92 -1.38
CA LEU A 174 16.63 8.52 -0.73
C LEU A 174 15.44 7.53 -0.65
N GLN A 175 15.15 6.80 -1.73
CA GLN A 175 14.12 5.76 -1.74
C GLN A 175 14.35 4.73 -0.64
N LYS A 176 15.57 4.20 -0.55
CA LYS A 176 15.93 3.22 0.48
C LYS A 176 15.74 3.80 1.89
N ARG A 177 16.17 5.04 2.12
CA ARG A 177 16.00 5.73 3.41
C ARG A 177 14.53 5.93 3.76
N VAL A 178 13.70 6.35 2.81
CA VAL A 178 12.25 6.50 3.02
C VAL A 178 11.60 5.16 3.34
N MET A 179 11.94 4.08 2.62
CA MET A 179 11.48 2.74 2.95
C MET A 179 11.82 2.33 4.38
N GLU A 180 13.11 2.45 4.78
CA GLU A 180 13.61 1.98 6.08
C GLU A 180 13.13 2.85 7.25
N GLN A 181 13.11 4.17 7.06
CA GLN A 181 12.80 5.10 8.15
C GLN A 181 11.31 5.43 8.27
N ALA A 182 10.54 5.32 7.18
CA ALA A 182 9.12 5.67 7.16
C ALA A 182 8.23 4.50 6.76
N GLU A 183 8.27 4.02 5.50
CA GLU A 183 7.27 3.10 4.96
C GLU A 183 7.12 1.81 5.79
N TRP A 184 8.24 1.12 6.08
CA TRP A 184 8.23 -0.15 6.82
C TRP A 184 7.86 -0.02 8.31
N LYS A 185 7.64 1.21 8.76
CA LYS A 185 7.17 1.51 10.12
C LYS A 185 5.70 1.85 10.12
N ILE A 186 5.32 2.88 9.33
CA ILE A 186 3.95 3.40 9.38
C ILE A 186 2.93 2.49 8.68
N LEU A 187 3.34 1.71 7.68
CA LEU A 187 2.40 0.83 6.98
C LEU A 187 1.89 -0.30 7.89
N PRO A 188 2.75 -1.09 8.58
CA PRO A 188 2.27 -2.09 9.53
C PRO A 188 1.44 -1.50 10.67
N GLU A 189 1.83 -0.34 11.18
CA GLU A 189 1.08 0.37 12.24
C GLU A 189 -0.31 0.80 11.76
N SER A 190 -0.40 1.37 10.56
CA SER A 190 -1.69 1.74 9.96
C SER A 190 -2.58 0.53 9.68
N VAL A 191 -2.00 -0.60 9.24
CA VAL A 191 -2.73 -1.86 9.05
C VAL A 191 -3.31 -2.34 10.37
N GLU A 192 -2.54 -2.32 11.45
CA GLU A 192 -3.05 -2.70 12.78
C GLU A 192 -4.15 -1.76 13.27
N LEU A 193 -4.01 -0.45 13.10
CA LEU A 193 -5.06 0.51 13.43
C LEU A 193 -6.36 0.24 12.68
N MET A 194 -6.29 -0.10 11.39
CA MET A 194 -7.45 -0.48 10.58
C MET A 194 -8.08 -1.80 11.08
N CYS A 195 -7.26 -2.82 11.34
CA CYS A 195 -7.71 -4.15 11.77
C CYS A 195 -8.34 -4.15 13.16
N SER A 196 -7.84 -3.30 14.05
CA SER A 196 -8.37 -3.14 15.42
C SER A 196 -9.59 -2.21 15.49
N GLY A 197 -10.01 -1.59 14.37
CA GLY A 197 -11.15 -0.67 14.33
C GLY A 197 -10.87 0.69 15.00
N LYS A 198 -9.60 1.05 15.18
CA LYS A 198 -9.19 2.30 15.83
C LYS A 198 -9.17 3.51 14.88
N VAL A 199 -9.37 3.32 13.59
CA VAL A 199 -9.46 4.40 12.60
C VAL A 199 -10.92 4.80 12.40
N LYS A 200 -11.25 6.05 12.73
CA LYS A 200 -12.55 6.67 12.47
C LYS A 200 -12.40 7.71 11.37
N ILE A 201 -13.30 7.71 10.40
CA ILE A 201 -13.28 8.66 9.27
C ILE A 201 -14.48 9.59 9.42
N GLU A 202 -14.22 10.89 9.57
CA GLU A 202 -15.25 11.91 9.69
C GLU A 202 -14.87 13.15 8.87
N ASN A 203 -15.78 13.65 8.05
CA ASN A 203 -15.58 14.86 7.24
C ASN A 203 -14.29 14.83 6.40
N GLY A 204 -13.96 13.67 5.81
CA GLY A 204 -12.75 13.50 4.98
C GLY A 204 -11.43 13.48 5.77
N ARG A 205 -11.46 13.31 7.09
CA ARG A 205 -10.28 13.17 7.96
C ARG A 205 -10.34 11.87 8.72
N THR A 206 -9.18 11.34 9.07
CA THR A 206 -9.07 10.20 9.99
C THR A 206 -8.76 10.68 11.40
N TYR A 207 -9.31 9.96 12.35
CA TYR A 207 -9.02 10.07 13.78
C TYR A 207 -8.62 8.68 14.26
N CYS A 208 -7.42 8.58 14.86
CA CYS A 208 -6.93 7.33 15.43
C CYS A 208 -7.14 7.37 16.95
N ASN A 209 -8.00 6.48 17.45
CA ASN A 209 -8.19 6.32 18.90
C ASN A 209 -7.00 5.54 19.47
N GLU A 210 -6.45 5.98 20.58
CA GLU A 210 -5.40 5.29 21.33
C GLU A 210 -5.85 3.93 21.89
#